data_6fb28382e0147031a5e0e1901c298f36
#
_entry.id   6fb28382e0147031a5e0e1901c298f36
#
_cell.length_a   1.000
_cell.length_b   1.000
_cell.length_c   1.000
_cell.angle_alpha   90.00
_cell.angle_beta   90.00
_cell.angle_gamma   90.00
#
_symmetry.space_group_name_H-M   'P 1'
#
loop_
_entity.id
_entity.type
_entity.pdbx_description
1 polymer ?
#
loop_
_entity_poly.entity_id
_entity_poly.type
_entity_poly.pdbx_seq_one_letter_code
_entity_poly.pdbx_strand_id
1 'polypeptide(L)'
;MLKCCSLYSGSTGNSFFVQTEDTKLLVDCGVSCKKIENALSSLNVLPENINGILLTHEHIDHTKSVGLLSKKYGIPIFANKETWNSLLQNNSNLEKANINFFENNSSFELNDLKILPFSTPHDAANPCGFNIFKDKKKISIATDLGHVSKDVIKNLENSSLVMLEANYDFDVLQYSSYPYVLKKRISAVSYTHLTLPTNR
;
A
#
# COMPACT_ATOMS: atom_id res chain seq x y z
N MET A 1 13.16 10.44 13.10
CA MET A 1 13.14 10.77 11.63
C MET A 1 12.15 9.85 10.92
N LEU A 2 11.33 10.33 9.95
CA LEU A 2 10.42 9.49 9.15
C LEU A 2 11.13 8.98 7.88
N LYS A 3 11.16 7.66 7.67
CA LYS A 3 11.81 6.99 6.53
C LYS A 3 10.81 6.05 5.84
N CYS A 4 10.95 5.86 4.54
CA CYS A 4 10.18 4.90 3.75
C CYS A 4 11.09 4.19 2.74
N CYS A 5 10.80 2.92 2.49
CA CYS A 5 11.49 2.10 1.50
C CYS A 5 10.49 1.19 0.80
N SER A 6 10.55 1.11 -0.52
CA SER A 6 9.87 0.06 -1.27
C SER A 6 10.65 -1.24 -1.07
N LEU A 7 10.03 -2.23 -0.45
CA LEU A 7 10.61 -3.57 -0.34
C LEU A 7 10.38 -4.36 -1.63
N TYR A 8 9.17 -4.26 -2.15
CA TYR A 8 8.75 -4.86 -3.42
C TYR A 8 7.72 -3.95 -4.09
N SER A 9 7.79 -3.82 -5.41
CA SER A 9 6.81 -3.08 -6.22
C SER A 9 6.68 -3.75 -7.59
N GLY A 10 5.45 -4.06 -7.97
CA GLY A 10 5.10 -4.65 -9.26
C GLY A 10 3.99 -5.69 -9.19
N SER A 11 3.54 -6.16 -10.34
CA SER A 11 2.41 -7.09 -10.52
C SER A 11 2.55 -8.44 -9.81
N THR A 12 3.73 -8.77 -9.30
CA THR A 12 3.98 -10.03 -8.56
C THR A 12 3.91 -9.85 -7.05
N GLY A 13 3.78 -8.62 -6.57
CA GLY A 13 3.55 -8.30 -5.17
C GLY A 13 4.18 -6.99 -4.72
N ASN A 14 3.44 -6.29 -3.91
CA ASN A 14 3.74 -4.96 -3.38
C ASN A 14 3.96 -5.02 -1.87
N SER A 15 4.94 -4.29 -1.37
CA SER A 15 5.16 -4.07 0.05
C SER A 15 6.06 -2.87 0.26
N PHE A 16 5.68 -1.97 1.17
CA PHE A 16 6.47 -0.82 1.57
C PHE A 16 6.75 -0.88 3.06
N PHE A 17 7.93 -0.42 3.44
CA PHE A 17 8.34 -0.32 4.82
C PHE A 17 8.45 1.16 5.22
N VAL A 18 7.81 1.53 6.32
CA VAL A 18 7.85 2.88 6.89
C VAL A 18 8.35 2.79 8.31
N GLN A 19 9.27 3.68 8.68
CA GLN A 19 9.77 3.69 10.06
C GLN A 19 10.04 5.10 10.60
N THR A 20 9.87 5.22 11.91
CA THR A 20 10.45 6.26 12.77
C THR A 20 11.45 5.62 13.75
N GLU A 21 11.78 6.31 14.82
CA GLU A 21 12.56 5.74 15.93
C GLU A 21 11.69 4.78 16.75
N ASP A 22 10.38 5.10 16.91
CA ASP A 22 9.47 4.38 17.79
C ASP A 22 8.54 3.42 17.05
N THR A 23 8.31 3.62 15.74
CA THR A 23 7.30 2.88 14.98
C THR A 23 7.87 2.31 13.68
N LYS A 24 7.53 1.05 13.41
CA LYS A 24 7.84 0.35 12.16
C LYS A 24 6.58 -0.28 11.59
N LEU A 25 6.26 0.05 10.34
CA LEU A 25 5.05 -0.40 9.66
C LEU A 25 5.40 -1.06 8.33
N LEU A 26 4.59 -2.05 7.97
CA LEU A 26 4.47 -2.51 6.59
C LEU A 26 3.19 -1.93 5.98
N VAL A 27 3.27 -1.48 4.74
CA VAL A 27 2.10 -1.19 3.91
C VAL A 27 2.07 -2.25 2.84
N ASP A 28 1.07 -3.10 2.91
CA ASP A 28 0.90 -4.33 2.14
C ASP A 28 2.01 -5.39 2.34
N CYS A 29 1.67 -6.65 2.05
CA CYS A 29 2.57 -7.80 2.14
C CYS A 29 2.28 -8.77 0.99
N GLY A 30 2.39 -8.29 -0.25
CA GLY A 30 1.97 -8.98 -1.46
C GLY A 30 2.92 -10.08 -1.95
N VAL A 31 4.08 -10.22 -1.35
CA VAL A 31 5.04 -11.29 -1.65
C VAL A 31 5.04 -12.36 -0.56
N SER A 32 5.80 -13.44 -0.73
CA SER A 32 5.88 -14.49 0.29
C SER A 32 6.49 -13.97 1.60
N CYS A 33 6.07 -14.54 2.73
CA CYS A 33 6.58 -14.22 4.07
C CYS A 33 8.13 -14.23 4.10
N LYS A 34 8.75 -15.26 3.52
CA LYS A 34 10.21 -15.37 3.43
C LYS A 34 10.88 -14.20 2.70
N LYS A 35 10.23 -13.67 1.65
CA LYS A 35 10.73 -12.49 0.95
C LYS A 35 10.66 -11.25 1.83
N ILE A 36 9.55 -11.04 2.56
CA ILE A 36 9.44 -9.92 3.51
C ILE A 36 10.50 -10.04 4.62
N GLU A 37 10.67 -11.22 5.22
CA GLU A 37 11.69 -11.47 6.24
C GLU A 37 13.09 -11.13 5.73
N ASN A 38 13.44 -11.57 4.53
CA ASN A 38 14.75 -11.27 3.93
C ASN A 38 14.94 -9.77 3.66
N ALA A 39 13.90 -9.09 3.16
CA ALA A 39 13.95 -7.64 2.92
C ALA A 39 14.11 -6.86 4.24
N LEU A 40 13.36 -7.20 5.28
CA LEU A 40 13.51 -6.60 6.60
C LEU A 40 14.91 -6.86 7.18
N SER A 41 15.42 -8.09 7.05
CA SER A 41 16.77 -8.45 7.49
C SER A 41 17.86 -7.60 6.81
N SER A 42 17.71 -7.30 5.51
CA SER A 42 18.66 -6.43 4.79
C SER A 42 18.65 -4.98 5.29
N LEU A 43 17.58 -4.58 5.97
CA LEU A 43 17.44 -3.28 6.64
C LEU A 43 17.81 -3.33 8.14
N ASN A 44 18.32 -4.48 8.62
CA ASN A 44 18.57 -4.75 10.05
C ASN A 44 17.32 -4.58 10.91
N VAL A 45 16.16 -4.98 10.39
CA VAL A 45 14.88 -4.95 11.10
C VAL A 45 14.42 -6.38 11.36
N LEU A 46 14.11 -6.69 12.62
CA LEU A 46 13.48 -7.95 12.99
C LEU A 46 11.98 -7.87 12.76
N PRO A 47 11.33 -8.90 12.19
CA PRO A 47 9.88 -8.91 11.96
C PRO A 47 9.05 -8.69 13.23
N GLU A 48 9.54 -9.12 14.39
CA GLU A 48 8.91 -8.92 15.70
C GLU A 48 8.82 -7.44 16.11
N ASN A 49 9.63 -6.59 15.50
CA ASN A 49 9.64 -5.15 15.76
C ASN A 49 8.65 -4.38 14.89
N ILE A 50 7.89 -5.06 14.02
CA ILE A 50 6.84 -4.42 13.21
C ILE A 50 5.61 -4.15 14.09
N ASN A 51 5.19 -2.89 14.15
CA ASN A 51 4.07 -2.45 14.98
C ASN A 51 2.71 -2.58 14.28
N GLY A 52 2.70 -2.76 12.97
CA GLY A 52 1.46 -2.95 12.21
C GLY A 52 1.67 -3.20 10.72
N ILE A 53 0.66 -3.84 10.12
CA ILE A 53 0.52 -3.99 8.68
C ILE A 53 -0.71 -3.19 8.28
N LEU A 54 -0.52 -2.16 7.44
CA LEU A 54 -1.61 -1.38 6.85
C LEU A 54 -1.99 -2.01 5.50
N LEU A 55 -3.26 -2.27 5.26
CA LEU A 55 -3.74 -2.83 3.99
C LEU A 55 -4.40 -1.76 3.13
N THR A 56 -3.94 -1.65 1.88
CA THR A 56 -4.56 -0.78 0.89
C THR A 56 -5.84 -1.36 0.33
N HIS A 57 -5.84 -2.65 -0.01
CA HIS A 57 -6.98 -3.41 -0.53
C HIS A 57 -6.72 -4.93 -0.47
N GLU A 58 -7.69 -5.75 -0.89
CA GLU A 58 -7.70 -7.20 -0.68
C GLU A 58 -6.98 -8.04 -1.73
N HIS A 59 -6.49 -7.48 -2.84
CA HIS A 59 -5.85 -8.27 -3.90
C HIS A 59 -4.63 -9.06 -3.41
N ILE A 60 -4.41 -10.23 -4.01
CA ILE A 60 -3.40 -11.18 -3.53
C ILE A 60 -1.97 -10.65 -3.60
N ASP A 61 -1.66 -9.80 -4.56
CA ASP A 61 -0.37 -9.13 -4.71
C ASP A 61 -0.14 -7.97 -3.72
N HIS A 62 -1.11 -7.75 -2.80
CA HIS A 62 -1.02 -6.87 -1.62
C HIS A 62 -1.13 -7.64 -0.31
N THR A 63 -1.76 -8.82 -0.32
CA THR A 63 -2.17 -9.51 0.93
C THR A 63 -1.58 -10.89 1.13
N LYS A 64 -0.80 -11.41 0.18
CA LYS A 64 -0.32 -12.80 0.09
C LYS A 64 0.25 -13.38 1.39
N SER A 65 1.00 -12.60 2.16
CA SER A 65 1.63 -13.07 3.39
C SER A 65 1.12 -12.41 4.67
N VAL A 66 0.12 -11.55 4.58
CA VAL A 66 -0.43 -10.79 5.72
C VAL A 66 -0.81 -11.71 6.89
N GLY A 67 -1.63 -12.74 6.64
CA GLY A 67 -2.07 -13.67 7.67
C GLY A 67 -0.93 -14.47 8.30
N LEU A 68 0.04 -14.89 7.48
CA LEU A 68 1.19 -15.66 7.97
C LEU A 68 2.12 -14.79 8.84
N LEU A 69 2.40 -13.54 8.40
CA LEU A 69 3.21 -12.59 9.17
C LEU A 69 2.52 -12.22 10.48
N SER A 70 1.23 -11.88 10.44
CA SER A 70 0.44 -11.58 11.64
C SER A 70 0.46 -12.74 12.63
N LYS A 71 0.17 -13.96 12.17
CA LYS A 71 0.16 -15.16 13.03
C LYS A 71 1.54 -15.49 13.60
N LYS A 72 2.60 -15.40 12.78
CA LYS A 72 3.95 -15.82 13.16
C LYS A 72 4.60 -14.88 14.16
N TYR A 73 4.36 -13.57 13.99
CA TYR A 73 5.05 -12.52 14.75
C TYR A 73 4.12 -11.67 15.63
N GLY A 74 2.82 -12.00 15.66
CA GLY A 74 1.85 -11.26 16.47
C GLY A 74 1.55 -9.85 15.94
N ILE A 75 1.86 -9.56 14.67
CA ILE A 75 1.74 -8.21 14.11
C ILE A 75 0.26 -7.87 13.90
N PRO A 76 -0.26 -6.75 14.46
CA PRO A 76 -1.62 -6.31 14.22
C PRO A 76 -1.81 -5.85 12.77
N ILE A 77 -2.99 -6.15 12.23
CA ILE A 77 -3.40 -5.75 10.88
C ILE A 77 -4.35 -4.56 11.00
N PHE A 78 -4.21 -3.58 10.11
CA PHE A 78 -5.07 -2.42 10.00
C PHE A 78 -5.70 -2.42 8.60
N ALA A 79 -7.02 -2.46 8.52
CA ALA A 79 -7.78 -2.44 7.27
C ALA A 79 -9.11 -1.73 7.44
N ASN A 80 -9.72 -1.23 6.37
CA ASN A 80 -11.13 -0.89 6.43
C ASN A 80 -11.99 -2.17 6.41
N LYS A 81 -13.23 -2.03 6.84
CA LYS A 81 -14.13 -3.17 7.07
C LYS A 81 -14.46 -3.94 5.78
N GLU A 82 -14.62 -3.23 4.67
CA GLU A 82 -14.96 -3.82 3.37
C GLU A 82 -13.80 -4.64 2.82
N THR A 83 -12.59 -4.09 2.82
CA THR A 83 -11.35 -4.80 2.45
C THR A 83 -11.18 -6.07 3.31
N TRP A 84 -11.37 -5.95 4.63
CA TRP A 84 -11.24 -7.10 5.53
C TRP A 84 -12.28 -8.18 5.25
N ASN A 85 -13.55 -7.81 5.05
CA ASN A 85 -14.62 -8.77 4.75
C ASN A 85 -14.37 -9.50 3.43
N SER A 86 -13.90 -8.78 2.40
CA SER A 86 -13.53 -9.39 1.12
C SER A 86 -12.35 -10.36 1.27
N LEU A 87 -11.34 -9.98 2.07
CA LEU A 87 -10.19 -10.82 2.34
C LEU A 87 -10.55 -12.12 3.09
N LEU A 88 -11.48 -12.05 4.06
CA LEU A 88 -11.98 -13.21 4.82
C LEU A 88 -12.73 -14.21 3.93
N GLN A 89 -13.52 -13.75 2.97
CA GLN A 89 -14.25 -14.63 2.05
C GLN A 89 -13.29 -15.57 1.28
N ASN A 90 -12.06 -15.10 1.03
CA ASN A 90 -11.06 -15.82 0.26
C ASN A 90 -10.00 -16.51 1.14
N ASN A 91 -10.00 -16.28 2.46
CA ASN A 91 -8.94 -16.75 3.36
C ASN A 91 -9.42 -16.95 4.80
N SER A 92 -9.99 -18.11 5.10
CA SER A 92 -10.49 -18.47 6.44
C SER A 92 -9.40 -18.51 7.53
N ASN A 93 -8.11 -18.59 7.18
CA ASN A 93 -7.03 -18.58 8.17
C ASN A 93 -6.84 -17.24 8.89
N LEU A 94 -7.51 -16.19 8.43
CA LEU A 94 -7.45 -14.85 9.00
C LEU A 94 -8.49 -14.57 10.10
N GLU A 95 -9.43 -15.49 10.36
CA GLU A 95 -10.50 -15.29 11.35
C GLU A 95 -10.01 -14.97 12.77
N LYS A 96 -8.80 -15.42 13.12
CA LYS A 96 -8.17 -15.20 14.43
C LYS A 96 -7.08 -14.12 14.41
N ALA A 97 -6.96 -13.36 13.32
CA ALA A 97 -5.95 -12.31 13.22
C ALA A 97 -6.30 -11.13 14.15
N ASN A 98 -5.28 -10.46 14.65
CA ASN A 98 -5.44 -9.22 15.42
C ASN A 98 -5.72 -8.07 14.43
N ILE A 99 -7.00 -7.77 14.21
CA ILE A 99 -7.46 -6.74 13.28
C ILE A 99 -7.89 -5.48 14.00
N ASN A 100 -7.44 -4.34 13.48
CA ASN A 100 -7.85 -2.99 13.87
C ASN A 100 -8.52 -2.33 12.66
N PHE A 101 -9.74 -1.86 12.83
CA PHE A 101 -10.48 -1.22 11.75
C PHE A 101 -10.24 0.28 11.72
N PHE A 102 -10.11 0.81 10.50
CA PHE A 102 -10.14 2.24 10.22
C PHE A 102 -11.22 2.55 9.16
N GLU A 103 -11.55 3.83 9.03
CA GLU A 103 -12.42 4.35 7.97
C GLU A 103 -11.60 5.20 7.00
N ASN A 104 -11.86 5.04 5.70
CA ASN A 104 -11.22 5.89 4.69
C ASN A 104 -11.59 7.36 4.95
N ASN A 105 -10.65 8.26 4.72
CA ASN A 105 -10.73 9.69 4.97
C ASN A 105 -10.87 10.09 6.46
N SER A 106 -10.69 9.16 7.39
CA SER A 106 -10.62 9.42 8.82
C SER A 106 -9.23 9.05 9.35
N SER A 107 -8.57 10.00 10.02
CA SER A 107 -7.23 9.76 10.55
C SER A 107 -7.25 9.02 11.87
N PHE A 108 -6.25 8.16 12.09
CA PHE A 108 -5.99 7.51 13.36
C PHE A 108 -4.50 7.64 13.75
N GLU A 109 -4.20 7.38 15.01
CA GLU A 109 -2.84 7.39 15.53
C GLU A 109 -2.33 5.98 15.77
N LEU A 110 -1.05 5.75 15.44
CA LEU A 110 -0.32 4.54 15.77
C LEU A 110 1.05 4.94 16.31
N ASN A 111 1.21 4.81 17.63
CA ASN A 111 2.38 5.29 18.37
C ASN A 111 2.64 6.78 18.07
N ASP A 112 3.76 7.09 17.43
CA ASP A 112 4.21 8.44 17.11
C ASP A 112 3.82 8.90 15.68
N LEU A 113 3.00 8.12 14.98
CA LEU A 113 2.52 8.41 13.63
C LEU A 113 1.03 8.75 13.61
N LYS A 114 0.67 9.79 12.85
CA LYS A 114 -0.70 10.01 12.42
C LYS A 114 -0.87 9.45 11.01
N ILE A 115 -1.88 8.63 10.81
CA ILE A 115 -2.17 7.92 9.55
C ILE A 115 -3.53 8.38 9.06
N LEU A 116 -3.59 8.82 7.80
CA LEU A 116 -4.82 9.18 7.10
C LEU A 116 -4.96 8.29 5.87
N PRO A 117 -5.81 7.26 5.93
CA PRO A 117 -6.22 6.53 4.74
C PRO A 117 -7.05 7.45 3.85
N PHE A 118 -6.84 7.44 2.54
CA PHE A 118 -7.66 8.17 1.58
C PHE A 118 -8.12 7.26 0.45
N SER A 119 -9.37 7.42 0.02
CA SER A 119 -9.95 6.56 -1.03
C SER A 119 -9.21 6.73 -2.35
N THR A 120 -8.97 5.60 -3.02
CA THR A 120 -8.35 5.53 -4.34
C THR A 120 -9.30 4.88 -5.35
N PRO A 121 -9.30 5.30 -6.63
CA PRO A 121 -10.10 4.66 -7.66
C PRO A 121 -9.40 3.39 -8.14
N HIS A 122 -9.90 2.23 -7.72
CA HIS A 122 -9.40 0.92 -8.12
C HIS A 122 -10.54 -0.12 -8.06
N ASP A 123 -10.38 -1.24 -8.76
CA ASP A 123 -11.33 -2.35 -8.78
C ASP A 123 -11.13 -3.27 -7.57
N ALA A 124 -11.56 -2.78 -6.41
CA ALA A 124 -11.48 -3.47 -5.12
C ALA A 124 -12.65 -3.08 -4.22
N ALA A 125 -12.84 -3.75 -3.09
CA ALA A 125 -14.00 -3.56 -2.21
C ALA A 125 -14.10 -2.13 -1.64
N ASN A 126 -12.99 -1.58 -1.12
CA ASN A 126 -12.88 -0.20 -0.66
C ASN A 126 -11.41 0.23 -0.63
N PRO A 127 -10.78 0.41 -1.79
CA PRO A 127 -9.34 0.65 -1.88
C PRO A 127 -8.93 2.00 -1.31
N CYS A 128 -7.74 2.05 -0.71
CA CYS A 128 -7.19 3.28 -0.15
C CYS A 128 -5.68 3.40 -0.36
N GLY A 129 -5.20 4.63 -0.39
CA GLY A 129 -3.82 4.99 -0.15
C GLY A 129 -3.62 5.50 1.27
N PHE A 130 -2.39 5.75 1.67
CA PHE A 130 -2.06 6.24 3.00
C PHE A 130 -1.22 7.51 2.97
N ASN A 131 -1.65 8.51 3.73
CA ASN A 131 -0.82 9.64 4.14
C ASN A 131 -0.33 9.37 5.57
N ILE A 132 0.98 9.27 5.74
CA ILE A 132 1.64 8.96 7.02
C ILE A 132 2.41 10.18 7.46
N PHE A 133 2.06 10.72 8.62
CA PHE A 133 2.62 11.96 9.15
C PHE A 133 3.46 11.69 10.39
N LYS A 134 4.61 12.36 10.46
CA LYS A 134 5.43 12.53 11.66
C LYS A 134 5.91 13.97 11.68
N ASP A 135 5.53 14.72 12.72
CA ASP A 135 5.80 16.15 12.85
C ASP A 135 5.33 16.92 11.60
N LYS A 136 6.25 17.63 10.92
CA LYS A 136 5.98 18.40 9.70
C LYS A 136 6.22 17.59 8.41
N LYS A 137 6.54 16.30 8.51
CA LYS A 137 6.80 15.44 7.34
C LYS A 137 5.60 14.58 7.02
N LYS A 138 5.34 14.43 5.72
CA LYS A 138 4.30 13.55 5.18
C LYS A 138 4.89 12.62 4.14
N ILE A 139 4.60 11.33 4.26
CA ILE A 139 4.82 10.33 3.21
C ILE A 139 3.46 9.92 2.69
N SER A 140 3.29 9.93 1.37
CA SER A 140 2.08 9.43 0.71
C SER A 140 2.39 8.17 -0.07
N ILE A 141 1.55 7.14 0.11
CA ILE A 141 1.65 5.85 -0.61
C ILE A 141 0.32 5.65 -1.33
N ALA A 142 0.37 5.54 -2.64
CA ALA A 142 -0.79 5.31 -3.50
C ALA A 142 -0.41 4.29 -4.58
N THR A 143 -0.95 3.09 -4.46
CA THR A 143 -0.77 1.97 -5.39
C THR A 143 -2.06 1.70 -6.13
N ASP A 144 -1.98 1.01 -7.26
CA ASP A 144 -3.12 0.56 -8.05
C ASP A 144 -4.17 1.64 -8.31
N LEU A 145 -3.71 2.77 -8.82
CA LEU A 145 -4.58 3.85 -9.24
C LEU A 145 -5.14 3.54 -10.63
N GLY A 146 -6.43 3.22 -10.72
CA GLY A 146 -7.13 3.09 -12.00
C GLY A 146 -7.15 4.41 -12.80
N HIS A 147 -7.17 5.54 -12.10
CA HIS A 147 -6.97 6.88 -12.64
C HIS A 147 -6.58 7.85 -11.53
N VAL A 148 -6.00 8.99 -11.91
CA VAL A 148 -5.65 10.03 -10.94
C VAL A 148 -6.82 11.02 -10.80
N SER A 149 -7.60 10.90 -9.73
CA SER A 149 -8.68 11.82 -9.41
C SER A 149 -8.16 13.10 -8.76
N LYS A 150 -8.99 14.17 -8.75
CA LYS A 150 -8.66 15.41 -8.04
C LYS A 150 -8.43 15.19 -6.56
N ASP A 151 -9.16 14.24 -5.94
CA ASP A 151 -9.01 13.91 -4.53
C ASP A 151 -7.69 13.19 -4.26
N VAL A 152 -7.25 12.31 -5.15
CA VAL A 152 -5.91 11.70 -5.07
C VAL A 152 -4.85 12.79 -5.15
N ILE A 153 -4.91 13.70 -6.15
CA ILE A 153 -3.95 14.81 -6.29
C ILE A 153 -3.88 15.61 -4.99
N LYS A 154 -5.02 16.03 -4.45
CA LYS A 154 -5.10 16.80 -3.20
C LYS A 154 -4.47 16.04 -2.02
N ASN A 155 -4.67 14.73 -1.95
CA ASN A 155 -4.05 13.91 -0.91
C ASN A 155 -2.53 13.77 -1.07
N LEU A 156 -2.01 13.85 -2.29
CA LEU A 156 -0.56 13.80 -2.54
C LEU A 156 0.15 15.16 -2.38
N GLU A 157 -0.58 16.27 -2.41
CA GLU A 157 0.00 17.61 -2.23
C GLU A 157 0.77 17.74 -0.92
N ASN A 158 1.85 18.53 -0.94
CA ASN A 158 2.71 18.82 0.21
C ASN A 158 3.35 17.56 0.85
N SER A 159 3.45 16.44 0.14
CA SER A 159 4.17 15.27 0.59
C SER A 159 5.68 15.50 0.49
N SER A 160 6.40 15.11 1.53
CA SER A 160 7.87 15.08 1.51
C SER A 160 8.41 13.95 0.64
N LEU A 161 7.61 12.87 0.49
CA LEU A 161 7.88 11.72 -0.37
C LEU A 161 6.55 11.16 -0.84
N VAL A 162 6.47 10.81 -2.11
CA VAL A 162 5.35 10.09 -2.70
C VAL A 162 5.84 8.76 -3.25
N MET A 163 5.26 7.66 -2.78
CA MET A 163 5.39 6.33 -3.36
C MET A 163 4.16 6.13 -4.23
N LEU A 164 4.36 6.21 -5.53
CA LEU A 164 3.30 6.08 -6.52
C LEU A 164 3.63 4.92 -7.45
N GLU A 165 2.67 4.04 -7.66
CA GLU A 165 2.81 2.99 -8.64
C GLU A 165 2.41 3.49 -10.03
N ALA A 166 3.34 3.34 -10.98
CA ALA A 166 3.14 3.65 -12.39
C ALA A 166 3.47 2.39 -13.20
N ASN A 167 2.45 1.61 -13.56
CA ASN A 167 2.64 0.24 -14.06
C ASN A 167 2.84 0.13 -15.58
N TYR A 168 2.63 1.20 -16.37
CA TYR A 168 2.88 1.16 -17.81
C TYR A 168 3.13 2.55 -18.41
N ASP A 169 3.83 2.59 -19.50
CA ASP A 169 3.92 3.75 -20.40
C ASP A 169 2.77 3.67 -21.41
N PHE A 170 1.98 4.75 -21.54
CA PHE A 170 0.81 4.79 -22.42
C PHE A 170 1.16 4.51 -23.87
N ASP A 171 2.26 5.08 -24.36
CA ASP A 171 2.69 4.90 -25.76
C ASP A 171 3.16 3.46 -25.97
N VAL A 172 3.94 2.90 -25.02
CA VAL A 172 4.37 1.50 -25.07
C VAL A 172 3.15 0.57 -25.04
N LEU A 173 2.15 0.83 -24.21
CA LEU A 173 0.93 0.03 -24.18
C LEU A 173 0.14 0.15 -25.48
N GLN A 174 -0.03 1.37 -26.00
CA GLN A 174 -0.81 1.62 -27.22
C GLN A 174 -0.21 0.91 -28.42
N TYR A 175 1.11 0.91 -28.56
CA TYR A 175 1.82 0.26 -29.68
C TYR A 175 2.22 -1.20 -29.41
N SER A 176 1.91 -1.74 -28.22
CA SER A 176 2.18 -3.14 -27.88
C SER A 176 1.33 -4.10 -28.75
N SER A 177 1.76 -5.34 -28.84
CA SER A 177 1.01 -6.43 -29.49
C SER A 177 -0.16 -6.99 -28.66
N TYR A 178 -0.47 -6.40 -27.51
CA TYR A 178 -1.55 -6.87 -26.64
C TYR A 178 -2.93 -6.68 -27.30
N PRO A 179 -3.86 -7.65 -27.13
CA PRO A 179 -5.25 -7.51 -27.58
C PRO A 179 -5.90 -6.26 -26.97
N TYR A 180 -6.80 -5.61 -27.74
CA TYR A 180 -7.47 -4.37 -27.31
C TYR A 180 -8.15 -4.49 -25.94
N VAL A 181 -8.79 -5.63 -25.65
CA VAL A 181 -9.45 -5.89 -24.36
C VAL A 181 -8.42 -5.85 -23.21
N LEU A 182 -7.23 -6.41 -23.42
CA LEU A 182 -6.15 -6.38 -22.42
C LEU A 182 -5.58 -4.96 -22.26
N LYS A 183 -5.37 -4.24 -23.36
CA LYS A 183 -4.94 -2.83 -23.32
C LYS A 183 -5.92 -1.96 -22.52
N LYS A 184 -7.22 -2.12 -22.79
CA LYS A 184 -8.28 -1.41 -22.06
C LYS A 184 -8.27 -1.75 -20.57
N ARG A 185 -8.05 -3.02 -20.20
CA ARG A 185 -7.95 -3.45 -18.81
C ARG A 185 -6.72 -2.85 -18.12
N ILE A 186 -5.54 -2.92 -18.75
CA ILE A 186 -4.31 -2.33 -18.22
C ILE A 186 -4.48 -0.82 -18.04
N SER A 187 -5.04 -0.10 -19.01
CA SER A 187 -5.27 1.35 -18.94
C SER A 187 -6.34 1.75 -17.90
N ALA A 188 -7.23 0.84 -17.52
CA ALA A 188 -8.24 1.08 -16.49
C ALA A 188 -7.72 0.79 -15.06
N VAL A 189 -6.66 -0.03 -14.95
CA VAL A 189 -6.10 -0.48 -13.65
C VAL A 189 -4.89 0.36 -13.23
N SER A 190 -4.20 1.02 -14.18
CA SER A 190 -2.98 1.77 -13.89
C SER A 190 -2.86 3.01 -14.77
N TYR A 191 -2.64 4.17 -14.19
CA TYR A 191 -2.44 5.42 -14.92
C TYR A 191 -0.97 5.81 -14.97
N THR A 192 -0.47 6.30 -16.12
CA THR A 192 0.95 6.60 -16.30
C THR A 192 1.26 7.90 -17.04
N HIS A 193 0.72 9.02 -16.64
CA HIS A 193 1.34 10.31 -16.94
C HIS A 193 1.42 11.15 -15.69
N LEU A 194 2.52 11.03 -14.97
CA LEU A 194 2.93 11.99 -13.98
C LEU A 194 3.99 12.91 -14.61
N THR A 195 3.54 14.04 -15.13
CA THR A 195 4.41 15.20 -15.17
C THR A 195 4.47 15.77 -13.76
N LEU A 196 5.49 15.39 -13.00
CA LEU A 196 5.82 16.12 -11.79
C LEU A 196 6.11 17.57 -12.19
N PRO A 197 5.53 18.58 -11.53
CA PRO A 197 5.93 19.96 -11.75
C PRO A 197 7.41 20.06 -11.41
N THR A 198 8.25 20.29 -12.41
CA THR A 198 9.65 20.68 -12.20
C THR A 198 9.64 22.07 -11.61
N ASN A 199 9.83 22.16 -10.30
CA ASN A 199 10.19 23.42 -9.67
C ASN A 199 11.54 23.85 -10.27
N ARG A 200 11.49 24.83 -11.17
CA ARG A 200 12.63 25.65 -11.53
C ARG A 200 12.83 26.74 -10.50
#